data_95f03af006054db9a0335aebf4fd3d41
#
_entry.id   95f03af006054db9a0335aebf4fd3d41
#
_cell.length_a   1.000
_cell.length_b   1.000
_cell.length_c   1.000
_cell.angle_alpha   90.00
_cell.angle_beta   90.00
_cell.angle_gamma   90.00
#
_symmetry.space_group_name_H-M   'P 1'
#
loop_
_entity.id
_entity.type
_entity.pdbx_description
1 polymer ?
#
loop_
_entity_poly.entity_id
_entity_poly.type
_entity_poly.pdbx_seq_one_letter_code
_entity_poly.pdbx_strand_id
1 'polypeptide(L)'
;MINALILAADSALRTLIAEPRASRPYPATGVTELQLNEAERRQAGALMRINHVGEVCAQALYTGQALACKSPALRAQLAEASREETDHLAWTQQRLNDLNDRPSLLNPLWYAGAFAIGYAAGKLGGDQVSLGFVVETERQVEAHLQSHM
;
A
#
# COMPACT_ATOMS: atom_id res chain seq x y z
N MET A 1 9.79 22.79 3.36
CA MET A 1 10.54 21.59 3.81
C MET A 1 9.91 20.96 5.05
N ILE A 2 9.74 21.68 6.15
CA ILE A 2 9.13 21.16 7.41
C ILE A 2 7.73 20.56 7.17
N ASN A 3 6.83 21.25 6.46
CA ASN A 3 5.48 20.74 6.17
C ASN A 3 5.50 19.40 5.40
N ALA A 4 6.44 19.22 4.46
CA ALA A 4 6.54 17.96 3.71
C ALA A 4 6.99 16.79 4.60
N LEU A 5 7.88 17.04 5.56
CA LEU A 5 8.31 16.04 6.54
C LEU A 5 7.18 15.68 7.50
N ILE A 6 6.41 16.67 7.95
CA ILE A 6 5.23 16.44 8.81
C ILE A 6 4.20 15.58 8.07
N LEU A 7 3.92 15.88 6.80
CA LEU A 7 2.99 15.09 5.99
C LEU A 7 3.50 13.65 5.77
N ALA A 8 4.80 13.47 5.55
CA ALA A 8 5.39 12.13 5.41
C ALA A 8 5.30 11.33 6.72
N ALA A 9 5.53 11.99 7.87
CA ALA A 9 5.39 11.36 9.19
C ALA A 9 3.92 11.01 9.50
N ASP A 10 2.98 11.90 9.19
CA ASP A 10 1.53 11.64 9.34
C ASP A 10 1.10 10.45 8.46
N SER A 11 1.56 10.40 7.19
CA SER A 11 1.30 9.26 6.30
C SER A 11 1.83 7.95 6.91
N ALA A 12 3.05 7.93 7.43
CA ALA A 12 3.62 6.75 8.07
C ALA A 12 2.81 6.28 9.27
N LEU A 13 2.41 7.20 10.14
CA LEU A 13 1.59 6.89 11.32
C LEU A 13 0.22 6.34 10.92
N ARG A 14 -0.42 6.93 9.92
CA ARG A 14 -1.72 6.44 9.40
C ARG A 14 -1.60 5.05 8.82
N THR A 15 -0.57 4.78 8.03
CA THR A 15 -0.37 3.48 7.39
C THR A 15 -0.04 2.37 8.39
N LEU A 16 0.74 2.68 9.44
CA LEU A 16 1.28 1.66 10.35
C LEU A 16 0.49 1.46 11.64
N ILE A 17 -0.21 2.50 12.11
CA ILE A 17 -0.78 2.52 13.47
C ILE A 17 -2.28 2.78 13.46
N ALA A 18 -2.76 3.66 12.58
CA ALA A 18 -4.17 3.96 12.51
C ALA A 18 -4.97 2.83 11.86
N GLU A 19 -6.22 2.68 12.24
CA GLU A 19 -7.16 1.82 11.51
C GLU A 19 -7.49 2.48 10.17
N PRO A 20 -7.14 1.85 9.02
CA PRO A 20 -7.37 2.44 7.72
C PRO A 20 -8.87 2.52 7.42
N ARG A 21 -9.30 3.62 6.81
CA ARG A 21 -10.70 3.84 6.44
C ARG A 21 -10.80 4.06 4.94
N ALA A 22 -11.51 3.16 4.27
CA ALA A 22 -11.79 3.30 2.85
C ALA A 22 -12.79 4.43 2.59
N SER A 23 -12.55 5.17 1.51
CA SER A 23 -13.49 6.15 0.94
C SER A 23 -14.49 5.48 0.00
N ARG A 24 -14.12 4.36 -0.61
CA ARG A 24 -14.95 3.56 -1.52
C ARG A 24 -15.51 2.32 -0.80
N PRO A 25 -16.67 1.81 -1.26
CA PRO A 25 -17.23 0.59 -0.69
C PRO A 25 -16.28 -0.61 -0.82
N TYR A 26 -16.38 -1.53 0.14
CA TYR A 26 -15.65 -2.80 0.07
C TYR A 26 -16.09 -3.61 -1.15
N PRO A 27 -15.19 -4.03 -2.06
CA PRO A 27 -15.55 -4.66 -3.34
C PRO A 27 -16.32 -5.97 -3.19
N ALA A 28 -16.09 -6.73 -2.11
CA ALA A 28 -16.78 -7.99 -1.84
C ALA A 28 -18.09 -7.83 -1.08
N THR A 29 -18.62 -6.59 -0.95
CA THR A 29 -19.89 -6.37 -0.29
C THR A 29 -21.01 -7.13 -1.04
N GLY A 30 -21.74 -7.99 -0.30
CA GLY A 30 -22.83 -8.81 -0.87
C GLY A 30 -22.36 -10.10 -1.55
N VAL A 31 -21.07 -10.38 -1.62
CA VAL A 31 -20.56 -11.68 -2.06
C VAL A 31 -20.76 -12.71 -0.95
N THR A 32 -21.40 -13.84 -1.27
CA THR A 32 -21.55 -14.93 -0.31
C THR A 32 -20.20 -15.57 -0.04
N GLU A 33 -19.77 -15.57 1.21
CA GLU A 33 -18.52 -16.21 1.62
C GLU A 33 -18.64 -17.73 1.45
N LEU A 34 -17.64 -18.34 0.82
CA LEU A 34 -17.49 -19.79 0.80
C LEU A 34 -17.07 -20.27 2.19
N GLN A 35 -17.61 -21.43 2.61
CA GLN A 35 -17.17 -22.06 3.85
C GLN A 35 -15.76 -22.66 3.64
N LEU A 36 -14.75 -21.92 4.08
CA LEU A 36 -13.36 -22.38 4.04
C LEU A 36 -13.11 -23.35 5.21
N ASN A 37 -12.46 -24.45 4.92
CA ASN A 37 -11.88 -25.28 5.99
C ASN A 37 -10.67 -24.55 6.63
N GLU A 38 -10.15 -25.10 7.72
CA GLU A 38 -9.10 -24.44 8.49
C GLU A 38 -7.79 -24.27 7.72
N ALA A 39 -7.43 -25.22 6.85
CA ALA A 39 -6.23 -25.14 6.02
C ALA A 39 -6.37 -24.07 4.93
N GLU A 40 -7.51 -24.04 4.26
CA GLU A 40 -7.85 -23.02 3.25
C GLU A 40 -7.87 -21.60 3.86
N ARG A 41 -8.45 -21.45 5.05
CA ARG A 41 -8.48 -20.18 5.79
C ARG A 41 -7.08 -19.69 6.12
N ARG A 42 -6.20 -20.57 6.61
CA ARG A 42 -4.80 -20.23 6.91
C ARG A 42 -4.04 -19.82 5.65
N GLN A 43 -4.25 -20.53 4.54
CA GLN A 43 -3.63 -20.21 3.27
C GLN A 43 -4.13 -18.86 2.74
N ALA A 44 -5.43 -18.63 2.73
CA ALA A 44 -6.03 -17.36 2.32
C ALA A 44 -5.53 -16.18 3.17
N GLY A 45 -5.42 -16.38 4.51
CA GLY A 45 -4.86 -15.39 5.42
C GLY A 45 -3.39 -15.07 5.13
N ALA A 46 -2.58 -16.09 4.84
CA ALA A 46 -1.17 -15.89 4.48
C ALA A 46 -1.01 -15.08 3.17
N LEU A 47 -1.80 -15.41 2.14
CA LEU A 47 -1.79 -14.67 0.87
C LEU A 47 -2.29 -13.22 1.07
N MET A 48 -3.38 -13.04 1.82
CA MET A 48 -3.92 -11.71 2.11
C MET A 48 -2.94 -10.86 2.93
N ARG A 49 -2.15 -11.47 3.81
CA ARG A 49 -1.09 -10.77 4.55
C ARG A 49 0.01 -10.27 3.63
N ILE A 50 0.36 -11.02 2.58
CA ILE A 50 1.31 -10.58 1.55
C ILE A 50 0.72 -9.40 0.78
N ASN A 51 -0.55 -9.47 0.36
CA ASN A 51 -1.22 -8.35 -0.31
C ASN A 51 -1.21 -7.10 0.57
N HIS A 52 -1.61 -7.22 1.85
CA HIS A 52 -1.57 -6.11 2.80
C HIS A 52 -0.17 -5.49 2.97
N VAL A 53 0.90 -6.29 2.97
CA VAL A 53 2.29 -5.79 2.96
C VAL A 53 2.56 -5.00 1.68
N GLY A 54 2.03 -5.45 0.54
CA GLY A 54 2.11 -4.72 -0.75
C GLY A 54 1.53 -3.31 -0.63
N GLU A 55 0.33 -3.16 -0.06
CA GLU A 55 -0.31 -1.86 0.15
C GLU A 55 0.50 -0.95 1.09
N VAL A 56 1.06 -1.53 2.16
CA VAL A 56 1.97 -0.79 3.07
C VAL A 56 3.20 -0.30 2.32
N CYS A 57 3.79 -1.13 1.45
CA CYS A 57 4.95 -0.75 0.64
C CYS A 57 4.60 0.33 -0.40
N ALA A 58 3.45 0.23 -1.06
CA ALA A 58 2.99 1.23 -2.04
C ALA A 58 2.78 2.60 -1.38
N GLN A 59 2.11 2.65 -0.23
CA GLN A 59 1.96 3.87 0.57
C GLN A 59 3.31 4.51 0.90
N ALA A 60 4.25 3.71 1.37
CA ALA A 60 5.60 4.17 1.74
C ALA A 60 6.37 4.70 0.53
N LEU A 61 6.31 3.97 -0.59
CA LEU A 61 6.97 4.31 -1.84
C LEU A 61 6.48 5.67 -2.35
N TYR A 62 5.15 5.86 -2.47
CA TYR A 62 4.56 7.11 -2.95
C TYR A 62 4.86 8.28 -2.01
N THR A 63 4.86 8.05 -0.70
CA THR A 63 5.25 9.06 0.30
C THR A 63 6.72 9.48 0.13
N GLY A 64 7.62 8.52 -0.06
CA GLY A 64 9.05 8.79 -0.29
C GLY A 64 9.29 9.55 -1.59
N GLN A 65 8.65 9.13 -2.68
CA GLN A 65 8.72 9.81 -3.98
C GLN A 65 8.16 11.25 -3.90
N ALA A 66 6.99 11.43 -3.26
CA ALA A 66 6.39 12.76 -3.10
C ALA A 66 7.27 13.72 -2.30
N LEU A 67 7.99 13.21 -1.29
CA LEU A 67 8.95 14.01 -0.51
C LEU A 67 10.16 14.43 -1.35
N ALA A 68 10.62 13.59 -2.28
CA ALA A 68 11.77 13.83 -3.13
C ALA A 68 11.47 14.64 -4.39
N CYS A 69 10.23 14.54 -4.92
CA CYS A 69 9.85 15.09 -6.22
C CYS A 69 9.84 16.62 -6.23
N LYS A 70 10.21 17.21 -7.38
CA LYS A 70 10.26 18.65 -7.60
C LYS A 70 8.99 19.17 -8.27
N SER A 71 8.35 18.38 -9.14
CA SER A 71 7.15 18.75 -9.87
C SER A 71 5.92 18.76 -8.96
N PRO A 72 5.20 19.89 -8.86
CA PRO A 72 3.92 19.94 -8.14
C PRO A 72 2.86 19.00 -8.74
N ALA A 73 2.87 18.85 -10.08
CA ALA A 73 1.93 17.97 -10.77
C ALA A 73 2.16 16.48 -10.41
N LEU A 74 3.42 16.03 -10.45
CA LEU A 74 3.77 14.68 -10.04
C LEU A 74 3.44 14.43 -8.56
N ARG A 75 3.70 15.41 -7.69
CA ARG A 75 3.34 15.31 -6.27
C ARG A 75 1.83 15.14 -6.07
N ALA A 76 1.01 15.83 -6.86
CA ALA A 76 -0.44 15.67 -6.81
C ALA A 76 -0.88 14.27 -7.27
N GLN A 77 -0.26 13.72 -8.32
CA GLN A 77 -0.52 12.35 -8.79
C GLN A 77 -0.13 11.31 -7.73
N LEU A 78 1.05 11.45 -7.12
CA LEU A 78 1.49 10.55 -6.05
C LEU A 78 0.58 10.62 -4.81
N ALA A 79 0.05 11.80 -4.49
CA ALA A 79 -0.91 11.97 -3.42
C ALA A 79 -2.28 11.34 -3.75
N GLU A 80 -2.68 11.34 -5.03
CA GLU A 80 -3.89 10.63 -5.47
C GLU A 80 -3.71 9.12 -5.37
N ALA A 81 -2.62 8.57 -5.94
CA ALA A 81 -2.28 7.16 -5.82
C ALA A 81 -2.24 6.71 -4.36
N SER A 82 -1.60 7.48 -3.48
CA SER A 82 -1.58 7.18 -2.04
C SER A 82 -2.98 7.14 -1.39
N ARG A 83 -3.94 7.94 -1.88
CA ARG A 83 -5.34 7.87 -1.39
C ARG A 83 -6.02 6.58 -1.84
N GLU A 84 -5.79 6.15 -3.07
CA GLU A 84 -6.34 4.88 -3.59
C GLU A 84 -5.78 3.69 -2.81
N GLU A 85 -4.48 3.70 -2.50
CA GLU A 85 -3.86 2.68 -1.66
C GLU A 85 -4.42 2.63 -0.23
N THR A 86 -4.93 3.74 0.28
CA THR A 86 -5.61 3.75 1.59
C THR A 86 -6.89 2.92 1.55
N ASP A 87 -7.63 2.94 0.45
CA ASP A 87 -8.80 2.08 0.26
C ASP A 87 -8.40 0.60 0.21
N HIS A 88 -7.35 0.26 -0.56
CA HIS A 88 -6.83 -1.10 -0.68
C HIS A 88 -6.31 -1.62 0.67
N LEU A 89 -5.59 -0.78 1.41
CA LEU A 89 -5.11 -1.10 2.76
C LEU A 89 -6.28 -1.42 3.70
N ALA A 90 -7.36 -0.64 3.65
CA ALA A 90 -8.54 -0.88 4.46
C ALA A 90 -9.26 -2.19 4.06
N TRP A 91 -9.37 -2.47 2.77
CA TRP A 91 -10.02 -3.69 2.28
C TRP A 91 -9.21 -4.95 2.62
N THR A 92 -7.89 -4.91 2.44
CA THR A 92 -7.01 -6.03 2.80
C THR A 92 -6.98 -6.25 4.31
N GLN A 93 -7.02 -5.18 5.11
CA GLN A 93 -7.15 -5.27 6.57
C GLN A 93 -8.49 -5.90 6.97
N GLN A 94 -9.60 -5.45 6.38
CA GLN A 94 -10.92 -6.04 6.64
C GLN A 94 -10.91 -7.54 6.29
N ARG A 95 -10.37 -7.91 5.14
CA ARG A 95 -10.28 -9.32 4.74
C ARG A 95 -9.44 -10.17 5.68
N LEU A 96 -8.34 -9.64 6.20
CA LEU A 96 -7.56 -10.33 7.24
C LEU A 96 -8.39 -10.57 8.50
N ASN A 97 -9.16 -9.57 8.94
CA ASN A 97 -10.05 -9.71 10.10
C ASN A 97 -11.12 -10.79 9.87
N ASP A 98 -11.74 -10.82 8.68
CA ASP A 98 -12.75 -11.84 8.30
C ASP A 98 -12.16 -13.27 8.32
N LEU A 99 -10.88 -13.40 7.97
CA LEU A 99 -10.15 -14.66 8.00
C LEU A 99 -9.62 -15.04 9.40
N ASN A 100 -9.84 -14.19 10.42
CA ASN A 100 -9.27 -14.29 11.76
C ASN A 100 -7.74 -14.30 11.74
N ASP A 101 -7.16 -13.49 10.84
CA ASP A 101 -5.73 -13.31 10.70
C ASP A 101 -5.35 -11.84 10.96
N ARG A 102 -4.07 -11.50 10.87
CA ARG A 102 -3.52 -10.19 11.22
C ARG A 102 -2.49 -9.70 10.21
N PRO A 103 -2.26 -8.38 10.13
CA PRO A 103 -1.14 -7.81 9.37
C PRO A 103 0.23 -8.33 9.82
N SER A 104 1.21 -8.16 8.95
CA SER A 104 2.60 -8.49 9.26
C SER A 104 3.14 -7.62 10.39
N LEU A 105 3.80 -8.24 11.38
CA LEU A 105 4.54 -7.50 12.42
C LEU A 105 5.77 -6.77 11.87
N LEU A 106 6.21 -7.14 10.68
CA LEU A 106 7.34 -6.51 10.00
C LEU A 106 6.94 -5.30 9.14
N ASN A 107 5.65 -4.88 9.15
CA ASN A 107 5.19 -3.73 8.38
C ASN A 107 6.03 -2.46 8.59
N PRO A 108 6.50 -2.12 9.82
CA PRO A 108 7.39 -0.96 9.98
C PRO A 108 8.71 -1.08 9.21
N LEU A 109 9.28 -2.29 9.11
CA LEU A 109 10.49 -2.54 8.36
C LEU A 109 10.23 -2.46 6.85
N TRP A 110 9.15 -3.05 6.37
CA TRP A 110 8.73 -2.98 4.97
C TRP A 110 8.45 -1.54 4.56
N TYR A 111 7.73 -0.79 5.39
CA TYR A 111 7.47 0.64 5.17
C TYR A 111 8.78 1.43 5.04
N ALA A 112 9.72 1.27 6.00
CA ALA A 112 10.99 2.00 5.99
C ALA A 112 11.82 1.68 4.74
N GLY A 113 11.88 0.41 4.33
CA GLY A 113 12.59 -0.02 3.11
C GLY A 113 11.97 0.58 1.84
N ALA A 114 10.66 0.45 1.67
CA ALA A 114 9.94 0.98 0.51
C ALA A 114 10.01 2.52 0.45
N PHE A 115 9.88 3.20 1.58
CA PHE A 115 10.05 4.65 1.67
C PHE A 115 11.46 5.09 1.22
N ALA A 116 12.50 4.41 1.69
CA ALA A 116 13.88 4.70 1.30
C ALA A 116 14.10 4.52 -0.21
N ILE A 117 13.55 3.44 -0.79
CA ILE A 117 13.58 3.18 -2.24
C ILE A 117 12.86 4.31 -3.00
N GLY A 118 11.63 4.65 -2.60
CA GLY A 118 10.84 5.72 -3.24
C GLY A 118 11.55 7.08 -3.17
N TYR A 119 12.10 7.42 -2.02
CA TYR A 119 12.86 8.66 -1.83
C TYR A 119 14.12 8.68 -2.70
N ALA A 120 14.88 7.58 -2.74
CA ALA A 120 16.08 7.47 -3.56
C ALA A 120 15.76 7.56 -5.06
N ALA A 121 14.70 6.87 -5.53
CA ALA A 121 14.25 6.94 -6.90
C ALA A 121 13.90 8.38 -7.33
N GLY A 122 13.13 9.10 -6.51
CA GLY A 122 12.79 10.49 -6.76
C GLY A 122 13.99 11.45 -6.69
N LYS A 123 14.94 11.20 -5.80
CA LYS A 123 16.10 12.06 -5.58
C LYS A 123 17.19 11.89 -6.63
N LEU A 124 17.49 10.63 -7.00
CA LEU A 124 18.58 10.28 -7.91
C LEU A 124 18.13 10.21 -9.37
N GLY A 125 16.94 9.68 -9.62
CA GLY A 125 16.39 9.50 -10.96
C GLY A 125 15.55 10.67 -11.46
N GLY A 126 15.13 11.56 -10.56
CA GLY A 126 14.23 12.66 -10.88
C GLY A 126 12.80 12.21 -11.18
N ASP A 127 11.98 13.17 -11.63
CA ASP A 127 10.54 12.96 -11.77
C ASP A 127 10.16 11.91 -12.84
N GLN A 128 10.96 11.76 -13.89
CA GLN A 128 10.71 10.75 -14.95
C GLN A 128 10.92 9.32 -14.45
N VAL A 129 12.02 9.07 -13.74
CA VAL A 129 12.31 7.76 -13.16
C VAL A 129 11.29 7.44 -12.07
N SER A 130 10.90 8.43 -11.27
CA SER A 130 9.88 8.28 -10.24
C SER A 130 8.54 7.83 -10.86
N LEU A 131 8.10 8.44 -11.96
CA LEU A 131 6.88 8.06 -12.65
C LEU A 131 6.98 6.64 -13.26
N GLY A 132 8.10 6.32 -13.90
CA GLY A 132 8.35 4.97 -14.45
C GLY A 132 8.31 3.90 -13.36
N PHE A 133 8.80 4.21 -12.18
CA PHE A 133 8.78 3.30 -11.04
C PHE A 133 7.34 3.04 -10.53
N VAL A 134 6.49 4.07 -10.49
CA VAL A 134 5.05 3.90 -10.15
C VAL A 134 4.39 2.95 -11.12
N VAL A 135 4.52 3.20 -12.43
CA VAL A 135 3.89 2.37 -13.48
C VAL A 135 4.34 0.91 -13.39
N GLU A 136 5.64 0.67 -13.14
CA GLU A 136 6.14 -0.70 -13.01
C GLU A 136 5.67 -1.37 -11.72
N THR A 137 5.55 -0.63 -10.62
CA THR A 137 5.01 -1.15 -9.35
C THR A 137 3.56 -1.62 -9.53
N GLU A 138 2.71 -0.77 -10.13
CA GLU A 138 1.31 -1.11 -10.42
C GLU A 138 1.20 -2.37 -11.31
N ARG A 139 2.03 -2.46 -12.34
CA ARG A 139 2.04 -3.62 -13.23
C ARG A 139 2.43 -4.91 -12.51
N GLN A 140 3.39 -4.85 -11.59
CA GLN A 140 3.81 -6.01 -10.81
C GLN A 140 2.75 -6.42 -9.79
N VAL A 141 2.08 -5.47 -9.15
CA VAL A 141 0.95 -5.75 -8.23
C VAL A 141 -0.18 -6.43 -8.98
N GLU A 142 -0.57 -5.92 -10.15
CA GLU A 142 -1.61 -6.53 -10.99
C GLU A 142 -1.24 -7.97 -11.36
N ALA A 143 -0.01 -8.21 -11.85
CA ALA A 143 0.46 -9.54 -12.21
C ALA A 143 0.48 -10.49 -10.99
N HIS A 144 0.85 -9.99 -9.81
CA HIS A 144 0.84 -10.76 -8.58
C HIS A 144 -0.59 -11.18 -8.19
N LEU A 145 -1.54 -10.25 -8.22
CA LEU A 145 -2.94 -10.54 -7.91
C LEU A 145 -3.54 -11.56 -8.88
N GLN A 146 -3.22 -11.48 -10.17
CA GLN A 146 -3.64 -12.46 -11.18
C GLN A 146 -3.09 -13.88 -10.87
N SER A 147 -1.93 -13.98 -10.25
CA SER A 147 -1.35 -15.29 -9.87
C SER A 147 -2.10 -15.99 -8.73
N HIS A 148 -2.98 -15.29 -8.03
CA HIS A 148 -3.80 -15.82 -6.92
C HIS A 148 -5.17 -16.38 -7.38
N MET A 149 -5.55 -16.16 -8.64
CA MET A 149 -6.80 -16.65 -9.23
C MET A 149 -6.63 -18.01 -9.87
#